data_9dd1a54acb3e261de5b10b409832a79f
#
_entry.id   9dd1a54acb3e261de5b10b409832a79f
#
_cell.length_a   1.000
_cell.length_b   1.000
_cell.length_c   1.000
_cell.angle_alpha   90.00
_cell.angle_beta   90.00
_cell.angle_gamma   90.00
#
_symmetry.space_group_name_H-M   'P 1'
#
loop_
_entity.id
_entity.type
_entity.pdbx_description
1 polymer ?
#
loop_
_entity_poly.entity_id
_entity_poly.type
_entity_poly.pdbx_seq_one_letter_code
_entity_poly.pdbx_strand_id
1 'polypeptide(L)'
;MKLVIQGKNLEITEAIHEYVHQKIAKAVNHYQQLTNEVDVHLSVARNPRINPKQTAEVTIYANGTVIRAQESSENLYASVDLVADKIARQLRKFKEKRQAKHHHPPKTAEVVEHQPVVEDLIGNRQPELPEEVVRTKYFAMPPMSVQEALEQLQLIDHDFYVFCNADTGELNVIYKRVHHGGYGLIQPHHNNGHTNGKVSQNSQVIQQQAV
;
A
#
# COMPACT_ATOMS: atom_id res chain seq x y z
N MET A 1 2.48 15.53 -15.77
CA MET A 1 1.67 14.75 -14.81
C MET A 1 0.27 14.58 -15.43
N LYS A 2 -0.21 13.37 -15.54
CA LYS A 2 -1.56 13.07 -15.99
C LYS A 2 -2.45 12.90 -14.75
N LEU A 3 -3.56 13.65 -14.68
CA LEU A 3 -4.57 13.53 -13.62
C LEU A 3 -5.85 12.96 -14.23
N VAL A 4 -6.33 11.86 -13.68
CA VAL A 4 -7.58 11.20 -14.08
C VAL A 4 -8.57 11.26 -12.92
N ILE A 5 -9.78 11.75 -13.17
CA ILE A 5 -10.82 11.87 -12.13
C ILE A 5 -12.01 11.01 -12.56
N GLN A 6 -12.45 10.12 -11.67
CA GLN A 6 -13.56 9.21 -11.91
C GLN A 6 -14.58 9.28 -10.77
N GLY A 7 -15.87 9.22 -11.13
CA GLY A 7 -16.98 9.21 -10.17
C GLY A 7 -17.69 7.86 -10.13
N LYS A 8 -17.98 7.36 -8.93
CA LYS A 8 -18.82 6.19 -8.72
C LYS A 8 -20.08 6.60 -7.94
N ASN A 9 -21.26 6.41 -8.56
CA ASN A 9 -22.55 6.88 -8.05
C ASN A 9 -22.62 8.41 -7.86
N LEU A 10 -21.85 9.13 -8.63
CA LEU A 10 -21.72 10.58 -8.59
C LEU A 10 -21.37 11.06 -10.00
N GLU A 11 -22.03 12.10 -10.45
CA GLU A 11 -21.66 12.83 -11.68
C GLU A 11 -20.56 13.84 -11.34
N ILE A 12 -19.47 13.81 -12.11
CA ILE A 12 -18.38 14.77 -11.96
C ILE A 12 -18.75 16.05 -12.69
N THR A 13 -19.25 17.02 -11.96
CA THR A 13 -19.51 18.37 -12.49
C THR A 13 -18.19 19.12 -12.71
N GLU A 14 -18.23 20.16 -13.54
CA GLU A 14 -17.06 21.02 -13.80
C GLU A 14 -16.51 21.63 -12.51
N ALA A 15 -17.38 22.07 -11.60
CA ALA A 15 -16.99 22.61 -10.29
C ALA A 15 -16.26 21.59 -9.42
N ILE A 16 -16.72 20.32 -9.41
CA ILE A 16 -16.03 19.24 -8.68
C ILE A 16 -14.68 18.95 -9.34
N HIS A 17 -14.65 18.87 -10.67
CA HIS A 17 -13.43 18.61 -11.43
C HIS A 17 -12.37 19.68 -11.14
N GLU A 18 -12.73 20.96 -11.22
CA GLU A 18 -11.83 22.08 -10.98
C GLU A 18 -11.32 22.08 -9.53
N TYR A 19 -12.20 21.86 -8.56
CA TYR A 19 -11.82 21.79 -7.15
C TYR A 19 -10.82 20.67 -6.86
N VAL A 20 -11.11 19.46 -7.35
CA VAL A 20 -10.21 18.31 -7.20
C VAL A 20 -8.87 18.59 -7.87
N HIS A 21 -8.90 19.12 -9.10
CA HIS A 21 -7.69 19.47 -9.84
C HIS A 21 -6.84 20.45 -9.05
N GLN A 22 -7.42 21.53 -8.52
CA GLN A 22 -6.70 22.54 -7.76
C GLN A 22 -6.08 21.96 -6.48
N LYS A 23 -6.84 21.18 -5.70
CA LYS A 23 -6.39 20.63 -4.42
C LYS A 23 -5.30 19.55 -4.59
N ILE A 24 -5.52 18.62 -5.50
CA ILE A 24 -4.58 17.54 -5.77
C ILE A 24 -3.33 18.06 -6.48
N ALA A 25 -3.46 18.96 -7.45
CA ALA A 25 -2.30 19.58 -8.09
C ALA A 25 -1.42 20.30 -7.08
N LYS A 26 -2.01 21.04 -6.13
CA LYS A 26 -1.26 21.70 -5.05
C LYS A 26 -0.53 20.69 -4.15
N ALA A 27 -1.18 19.58 -3.80
CA ALA A 27 -0.58 18.54 -2.96
C ALA A 27 0.62 17.85 -3.64
N VAL A 28 0.57 17.70 -4.97
CA VAL A 28 1.57 16.94 -5.75
C VAL A 28 2.61 17.85 -6.42
N ASN A 29 2.41 19.17 -6.46
CA ASN A 29 3.25 20.11 -7.23
C ASN A 29 4.76 20.00 -6.93
N HIS A 30 5.14 19.84 -5.67
CA HIS A 30 6.55 19.70 -5.28
C HIS A 30 7.16 18.33 -5.60
N TYR A 31 6.36 17.40 -6.15
CA TYR A 31 6.74 16.00 -6.41
C TYR A 31 6.53 15.59 -7.86
N GLN A 32 6.28 16.53 -8.77
CA GLN A 32 5.97 16.27 -10.19
C GLN A 32 7.04 15.44 -10.91
N GLN A 33 8.32 15.60 -10.56
CA GLN A 33 9.40 14.80 -11.12
C GLN A 33 9.38 13.33 -10.68
N LEU A 34 8.70 13.03 -9.59
CA LEU A 34 8.57 11.68 -9.04
C LEU A 34 7.25 11.03 -9.44
N THR A 35 6.27 11.81 -9.92
CA THR A 35 4.89 11.38 -10.14
C THR A 35 4.60 11.30 -11.63
N ASN A 36 4.23 10.13 -12.12
CA ASN A 36 3.88 9.90 -13.52
C ASN A 36 2.39 10.15 -13.77
N GLU A 37 1.54 9.56 -12.97
CA GLU A 37 0.08 9.59 -13.10
C GLU A 37 -0.58 9.68 -11.72
N VAL A 38 -1.73 10.34 -11.67
CA VAL A 38 -2.56 10.49 -10.47
C VAL A 38 -3.99 10.13 -10.81
N ASP A 39 -4.51 9.11 -10.16
CA ASP A 39 -5.91 8.70 -10.28
C ASP A 39 -6.69 9.15 -9.05
N VAL A 40 -7.82 9.80 -9.27
CA VAL A 40 -8.74 10.24 -8.22
C VAL A 40 -10.08 9.56 -8.43
N HIS A 41 -10.51 8.78 -7.44
CA HIS A 41 -11.82 8.14 -7.43
C HIS A 41 -12.71 8.79 -6.36
N LEU A 42 -13.80 9.36 -6.80
CA LEU A 42 -14.83 9.93 -5.94
C LEU A 42 -16.02 8.98 -5.88
N SER A 43 -16.53 8.68 -4.70
CA SER A 43 -17.67 7.78 -4.56
C SER A 43 -18.65 8.23 -3.51
N VAL A 44 -19.94 7.94 -3.77
CA VAL A 44 -21.02 8.15 -2.81
C VAL A 44 -21.67 6.81 -2.51
N ALA A 45 -21.78 6.47 -1.20
CA ALA A 45 -22.43 5.25 -0.78
C ALA A 45 -23.94 5.32 -1.07
N ARG A 46 -24.47 4.29 -1.74
CA ARG A 46 -25.92 4.19 -2.04
C ARG A 46 -26.74 3.87 -0.79
N ASN A 47 -26.17 3.17 0.16
CA ASN A 47 -26.86 2.77 1.37
C ASN A 47 -26.98 3.97 2.34
N PRO A 48 -28.19 4.43 2.69
CA PRO A 48 -28.38 5.57 3.59
C PRO A 48 -27.89 5.32 5.02
N ARG A 49 -27.66 4.07 5.41
CA ARG A 49 -27.15 3.69 6.74
C ARG A 49 -25.64 3.81 6.86
N ILE A 50 -24.93 3.99 5.74
CA ILE A 50 -23.47 4.17 5.76
C ILE A 50 -23.18 5.64 6.03
N ASN A 51 -22.41 5.91 7.09
CA ASN A 51 -21.89 7.22 7.39
C ASN A 51 -20.42 7.07 7.83
N PRO A 52 -19.49 7.86 7.27
CA PRO A 52 -19.64 8.90 6.24
C PRO A 52 -19.91 8.32 4.82
N LYS A 53 -20.67 9.06 4.00
CA LYS A 53 -21.19 8.58 2.70
C LYS A 53 -20.29 8.89 1.52
N GLN A 54 -19.49 9.94 1.61
CA GLN A 54 -18.72 10.47 0.50
C GLN A 54 -17.25 10.18 0.69
N THR A 55 -16.68 9.46 -0.26
CA THR A 55 -15.30 8.98 -0.18
C THR A 55 -14.48 9.54 -1.34
N ALA A 56 -13.31 10.06 -1.03
CA ALA A 56 -12.28 10.42 -2.00
C ALA A 56 -11.07 9.49 -1.81
N GLU A 57 -10.65 8.89 -2.91
CA GLU A 57 -9.46 8.04 -2.99
C GLU A 57 -8.50 8.65 -4.01
N VAL A 58 -7.23 8.73 -3.66
CA VAL A 58 -6.18 9.20 -4.56
C VAL A 58 -5.08 8.15 -4.64
N THR A 59 -4.74 7.76 -5.86
CA THR A 59 -3.65 6.83 -6.16
C THR A 59 -2.61 7.54 -7.02
N ILE A 60 -1.37 7.53 -6.59
CA ILE A 60 -0.24 8.14 -7.27
C ILE A 60 0.74 7.05 -7.68
N TYR A 61 1.09 7.03 -8.96
CA TYR A 61 2.14 6.15 -9.50
C TYR A 61 3.46 6.92 -9.57
N ALA A 62 4.40 6.56 -8.72
CA ALA A 62 5.67 7.27 -8.54
C ALA A 62 6.85 6.29 -8.68
N ASN A 63 7.51 6.29 -9.86
CA ASN A 63 8.77 5.55 -10.09
C ASN A 63 8.75 4.10 -9.57
N GLY A 64 7.73 3.32 -9.95
CA GLY A 64 7.58 1.92 -9.55
C GLY A 64 6.96 1.70 -8.16
N THR A 65 6.64 2.77 -7.43
CA THR A 65 5.95 2.73 -6.14
C THR A 65 4.54 3.29 -6.29
N VAL A 66 3.57 2.66 -5.64
CA VAL A 66 2.20 3.15 -5.56
C VAL A 66 2.00 3.82 -4.21
N ILE A 67 1.51 5.06 -4.22
CA ILE A 67 1.13 5.81 -3.03
C ILE A 67 -0.38 6.02 -3.10
N ARG A 68 -1.09 5.57 -2.09
CA ARG A 68 -2.55 5.62 -2.07
C ARG A 68 -3.03 6.19 -0.74
N ALA A 69 -4.06 7.03 -0.80
CA ALA A 69 -4.79 7.47 0.37
C ALA A 69 -6.29 7.47 0.10
N GLN A 70 -7.06 7.19 1.12
CA GLN A 70 -8.52 7.24 1.09
C GLN A 70 -9.01 7.95 2.33
N GLU A 71 -9.99 8.85 2.15
CA GLU A 71 -10.68 9.53 3.24
C GLU A 71 -12.17 9.65 2.92
N SER A 72 -12.97 9.63 3.97
CA SER A 72 -14.43 9.69 3.86
C SER A 72 -14.99 10.76 4.79
N SER A 73 -15.99 11.49 4.30
CA SER A 73 -16.67 12.55 5.04
C SER A 73 -18.15 12.62 4.66
N GLU A 74 -18.91 13.40 5.37
CA GLU A 74 -20.29 13.71 5.01
C GLU A 74 -20.38 14.67 3.80
N ASN A 75 -19.28 15.36 3.50
CA ASN A 75 -19.19 16.31 2.38
C ASN A 75 -18.01 15.91 1.45
N LEU A 76 -18.28 15.85 0.14
CA LEU A 76 -17.30 15.49 -0.86
C LEU A 76 -16.07 16.41 -0.87
N TYR A 77 -16.28 17.70 -0.77
CA TYR A 77 -15.19 18.68 -0.74
C TYR A 77 -14.29 18.48 0.49
N ALA A 78 -14.89 18.18 1.65
CA ALA A 78 -14.13 17.84 2.84
C ALA A 78 -13.34 16.53 2.68
N SER A 79 -13.91 15.50 2.02
CA SER A 79 -13.17 14.26 1.72
C SER A 79 -11.98 14.52 0.81
N VAL A 80 -12.13 15.41 -0.18
CA VAL A 80 -11.04 15.81 -1.09
C VAL A 80 -9.95 16.57 -0.34
N ASP A 81 -10.30 17.46 0.58
CA ASP A 81 -9.32 18.17 1.40
C ASP A 81 -8.52 17.22 2.29
N LEU A 82 -9.21 16.33 3.00
CA LEU A 82 -8.59 15.35 3.88
C LEU A 82 -7.64 14.42 3.14
N VAL A 83 -8.07 13.90 1.98
CA VAL A 83 -7.23 13.00 1.18
C VAL A 83 -6.02 13.75 0.58
N ALA A 84 -6.19 15.00 0.16
CA ALA A 84 -5.09 15.82 -0.35
C ALA A 84 -4.01 16.06 0.72
N ASP A 85 -4.40 16.36 1.95
CA ASP A 85 -3.49 16.51 3.09
C ASP A 85 -2.78 15.21 3.44
N LYS A 86 -3.48 14.08 3.37
CA LYS A 86 -2.91 12.75 3.63
C LYS A 86 -1.88 12.38 2.56
N ILE A 87 -2.20 12.59 1.28
CA ILE A 87 -1.28 12.37 0.16
C ILE A 87 -0.03 13.25 0.28
N ALA A 88 -0.18 14.53 0.60
CA ALA A 88 0.96 15.42 0.78
C ALA A 88 1.91 14.94 1.87
N ARG A 89 1.38 14.41 2.98
CA ARG A 89 2.18 13.81 4.08
C ARG A 89 2.89 12.54 3.64
N GLN A 90 2.21 11.65 2.89
CA GLN A 90 2.82 10.42 2.37
C GLN A 90 3.92 10.71 1.34
N LEU A 91 3.71 11.64 0.41
CA LEU A 91 4.71 12.07 -0.56
C LEU A 91 5.96 12.66 0.12
N ARG A 92 5.77 13.44 1.18
CA ARG A 92 6.89 13.98 1.97
C ARG A 92 7.73 12.86 2.56
N LYS A 93 7.09 11.91 3.26
CA LYS A 93 7.77 10.73 3.84
C LYS A 93 8.49 9.91 2.76
N PHE A 94 7.86 9.70 1.61
CA PHE A 94 8.45 8.98 0.49
C PHE A 94 9.72 9.67 -0.03
N LYS A 95 9.68 11.00 -0.22
CA LYS A 95 10.83 11.78 -0.65
C LYS A 95 11.97 11.73 0.37
N GLU A 96 11.68 11.93 1.65
CA GLU A 96 12.67 11.89 2.74
C GLU A 96 13.37 10.53 2.82
N LYS A 97 12.61 9.44 2.76
CA LYS A 97 13.17 8.07 2.76
C LYS A 97 14.06 7.80 1.55
N ARG A 98 13.64 8.26 0.38
CA ARG A 98 14.43 8.11 -0.84
C ARG A 98 15.75 8.88 -0.76
N GLN A 99 15.74 10.08 -0.22
CA GLN A 99 16.95 10.87 0.00
C GLN A 99 17.88 10.19 1.02
N ALA A 100 17.33 9.62 2.10
CA ALA A 100 18.10 8.87 3.10
C ALA A 100 18.77 7.62 2.50
N LYS A 101 18.09 6.88 1.62
CA LYS A 101 18.67 5.71 0.92
C LYS A 101 19.87 6.09 0.00
N HIS A 102 19.88 7.28 -0.56
CA HIS A 102 21.02 7.76 -1.39
C HIS A 102 22.27 8.11 -0.58
N HIS A 103 22.15 8.29 0.73
CA HIS A 103 23.31 8.58 1.62
C HIS A 103 23.96 7.30 2.20
N HIS A 104 23.34 6.13 2.02
CA HIS A 104 23.93 4.84 2.36
C HIS A 104 24.12 4.06 1.06
N PRO A 105 25.37 3.78 0.61
CA PRO A 105 25.58 2.98 -0.59
C PRO A 105 24.97 1.59 -0.38
N PRO A 106 24.14 1.09 -1.31
CA PRO A 106 23.59 -0.25 -1.21
C PRO A 106 24.74 -1.24 -1.25
N LYS A 107 24.76 -2.19 -0.31
CA LYS A 107 25.51 -3.43 -0.51
C LYS A 107 24.99 -4.02 -1.81
N THR A 108 25.89 -4.28 -2.73
CA THR A 108 25.67 -4.80 -4.08
C THR A 108 24.71 -6.00 -4.02
N ALA A 109 23.43 -5.76 -4.25
CA ALA A 109 22.48 -6.81 -4.61
C ALA A 109 22.46 -6.82 -6.13
N GLU A 110 22.83 -7.95 -6.71
CA GLU A 110 22.74 -8.21 -8.15
C GLU A 110 21.36 -7.80 -8.65
N VAL A 111 21.36 -6.97 -9.68
CA VAL A 111 20.16 -6.63 -10.44
C VAL A 111 19.72 -7.90 -11.16
N VAL A 112 18.79 -8.63 -10.59
CA VAL A 112 18.09 -9.69 -11.30
C VAL A 112 17.18 -8.97 -12.29
N GLU A 113 17.56 -9.03 -13.57
CA GLU A 113 16.69 -8.59 -14.67
C GLU A 113 15.35 -9.32 -14.54
N HIS A 114 14.30 -8.55 -14.36
CA HIS A 114 12.93 -9.05 -14.36
C HIS A 114 12.59 -9.50 -15.78
N GLN A 115 12.74 -10.79 -16.04
CA GLN A 115 12.12 -11.40 -17.22
C GLN A 115 10.60 -11.29 -17.05
N PRO A 116 9.87 -10.86 -18.09
CA PRO A 116 8.42 -10.87 -18.04
C PRO A 116 7.96 -12.31 -17.80
N VAL A 117 7.16 -12.52 -16.77
CA VAL A 117 6.53 -13.81 -16.51
C VAL A 117 5.67 -14.12 -17.72
N VAL A 118 6.07 -15.15 -18.47
CA VAL A 118 5.36 -15.61 -19.65
C VAL A 118 3.98 -16.07 -19.19
N GLU A 119 2.93 -15.45 -19.69
CA GLU A 119 1.51 -15.75 -19.41
C GLU A 119 1.10 -17.20 -19.78
N ASP A 120 2.00 -17.98 -20.35
CA ASP A 120 1.71 -19.26 -20.97
C ASP A 120 1.91 -20.48 -20.04
N LEU A 121 2.25 -20.29 -18.76
CA LEU A 121 2.41 -21.40 -17.80
C LEU A 121 1.13 -21.69 -16.98
N ILE A 122 0.12 -20.85 -17.08
CA ILE A 122 -1.19 -21.10 -16.47
C ILE A 122 -2.10 -21.65 -17.58
N GLY A 123 -1.93 -22.93 -17.90
CA GLY A 123 -2.90 -23.63 -18.75
C GLY A 123 -4.31 -23.35 -18.22
N ASN A 124 -5.27 -23.20 -19.13
CA ASN A 124 -6.69 -22.80 -19.05
C ASN A 124 -7.54 -23.45 -17.92
N ARG A 125 -6.94 -23.74 -16.76
CA ARG A 125 -7.62 -24.16 -15.53
C ARG A 125 -7.79 -22.92 -14.64
N GLN A 126 -8.85 -22.16 -14.87
CA GLN A 126 -9.35 -21.27 -13.84
C GLN A 126 -9.81 -22.15 -12.68
N PRO A 127 -9.23 -22.03 -11.47
CA PRO A 127 -9.80 -22.74 -10.33
C PRO A 127 -11.24 -22.24 -10.14
N GLU A 128 -12.18 -23.17 -10.00
CA GLU A 128 -13.56 -22.87 -9.61
C GLU A 128 -13.48 -22.26 -8.20
N LEU A 129 -13.59 -20.95 -8.13
CA LEU A 129 -13.63 -20.24 -6.86
C LEU A 129 -15.06 -20.22 -6.32
N PRO A 130 -15.25 -20.27 -4.99
CA PRO A 130 -16.56 -20.08 -4.39
C PRO A 130 -17.22 -18.79 -4.85
N GLU A 131 -18.56 -18.77 -4.97
CA GLU A 131 -19.33 -17.60 -5.45
C GLU A 131 -19.07 -16.32 -4.63
N GLU A 132 -18.68 -16.47 -3.36
CA GLU A 132 -18.33 -15.35 -2.49
C GLU A 132 -17.02 -14.68 -2.87
N VAL A 133 -16.16 -15.33 -3.68
CA VAL A 133 -14.91 -14.76 -4.17
C VAL A 133 -15.16 -13.92 -5.42
N VAL A 134 -15.55 -12.69 -5.23
CA VAL A 134 -15.97 -11.76 -6.29
C VAL A 134 -14.83 -11.23 -7.15
N ARG A 135 -13.55 -11.37 -6.73
CA ARG A 135 -12.42 -10.79 -7.46
C ARG A 135 -11.12 -11.51 -7.18
N THR A 136 -10.42 -11.89 -8.23
CA THR A 136 -9.03 -12.35 -8.19
C THR A 136 -8.10 -11.27 -8.72
N LYS A 137 -6.96 -11.07 -8.08
CA LYS A 137 -5.90 -10.15 -8.54
C LYS A 137 -4.57 -10.89 -8.56
N TYR A 138 -3.76 -10.63 -9.57
CA TYR A 138 -2.42 -11.17 -9.71
C TYR A 138 -1.41 -10.04 -9.54
N PHE A 139 -0.40 -10.25 -8.70
CA PHE A 139 0.66 -9.28 -8.46
C PHE A 139 2.01 -9.94 -8.61
N ALA A 140 2.95 -9.25 -9.25
CA ALA A 140 4.35 -9.60 -9.12
C ALA A 140 4.80 -9.29 -7.68
N MET A 141 5.40 -10.26 -7.00
CA MET A 141 5.90 -10.13 -5.63
C MET A 141 7.43 -10.28 -5.63
N PRO A 142 8.19 -9.26 -6.02
CA PRO A 142 9.64 -9.30 -5.90
C PRO A 142 10.01 -9.49 -4.43
N PRO A 143 11.07 -10.26 -4.11
CA PRO A 143 11.54 -10.42 -2.74
C PRO A 143 11.90 -9.06 -2.14
N MET A 144 11.47 -8.82 -0.90
CA MET A 144 11.76 -7.59 -0.16
C MET A 144 11.95 -7.88 1.32
N SER A 145 12.64 -7.00 2.04
CA SER A 145 12.80 -7.08 3.48
C SER A 145 11.49 -6.73 4.22
N VAL A 146 11.38 -7.16 5.48
CA VAL A 146 10.25 -6.79 6.35
C VAL A 146 10.13 -5.27 6.49
N GLN A 147 11.26 -4.55 6.52
CA GLN A 147 11.28 -3.09 6.60
C GLN A 147 10.69 -2.44 5.34
N GLU A 148 11.02 -2.95 4.18
CA GLU A 148 10.46 -2.46 2.91
C GLU A 148 8.97 -2.78 2.80
N ALA A 149 8.54 -3.98 3.21
CA ALA A 149 7.13 -4.35 3.26
C ALA A 149 6.32 -3.43 4.18
N LEU A 150 6.88 -3.05 5.34
CA LEU A 150 6.26 -2.08 6.24
C LEU A 150 6.14 -0.71 5.58
N GLU A 151 7.15 -0.28 4.85
CA GLU A 151 7.10 1.00 4.11
C GLU A 151 6.02 0.97 3.03
N GLN A 152 5.92 -0.12 2.28
CA GLN A 152 4.86 -0.30 1.27
C GLN A 152 3.47 -0.25 1.91
N LEU A 153 3.25 -0.99 3.00
CA LEU A 153 1.97 -0.96 3.72
C LEU A 153 1.55 0.46 4.13
N GLN A 154 2.51 1.27 4.62
CA GLN A 154 2.24 2.65 5.00
C GLN A 154 1.93 3.58 3.82
N LEU A 155 2.48 3.27 2.63
CA LEU A 155 2.28 4.08 1.43
C LEU A 155 0.95 3.79 0.74
N ILE A 156 0.48 2.53 0.78
CA ILE A 156 -0.76 2.13 0.11
C ILE A 156 -2.02 2.32 0.97
N ASP A 157 -1.86 2.73 2.25
CA ASP A 157 -2.98 2.97 3.18
C ASP A 157 -3.91 1.76 3.34
N HIS A 158 -3.31 0.57 3.44
CA HIS A 158 -4.03 -0.69 3.68
C HIS A 158 -3.80 -1.17 5.11
N ASP A 159 -4.65 -2.11 5.56
CA ASP A 159 -4.53 -2.71 6.88
C ASP A 159 -3.53 -3.87 6.91
N PHE A 160 -3.21 -4.45 5.76
CA PHE A 160 -2.22 -5.51 5.62
C PHE A 160 -1.52 -5.47 4.27
N TYR A 161 -0.35 -6.12 4.19
CA TYR A 161 0.45 -6.28 2.99
C TYR A 161 1.06 -7.67 2.93
N VAL A 162 0.90 -8.36 1.79
CA VAL A 162 1.48 -9.68 1.54
C VAL A 162 2.75 -9.49 0.71
N PHE A 163 3.84 -10.13 1.07
CA PHE A 163 5.13 -10.01 0.38
C PHE A 163 5.94 -11.30 0.44
N CYS A 164 6.85 -11.46 -0.50
CA CYS A 164 7.89 -12.49 -0.45
C CYS A 164 9.06 -11.93 0.38
N ASN A 165 9.37 -12.59 1.50
CA ASN A 165 10.47 -12.17 2.37
C ASN A 165 11.81 -12.55 1.74
N ALA A 166 12.70 -11.57 1.52
CA ALA A 166 14.01 -11.79 0.92
C ALA A 166 14.94 -12.67 1.77
N ASP A 167 14.74 -12.69 3.10
CA ASP A 167 15.58 -13.46 4.03
C ASP A 167 15.19 -14.95 4.05
N THR A 168 13.89 -15.26 3.87
CA THR A 168 13.37 -16.63 3.99
C THR A 168 12.89 -17.22 2.65
N GLY A 169 12.63 -16.39 1.65
CA GLY A 169 12.00 -16.80 0.38
C GLY A 169 10.51 -17.15 0.51
N GLU A 170 9.90 -16.95 1.67
CA GLU A 170 8.53 -17.34 1.96
C GLU A 170 7.56 -16.16 1.90
N LEU A 171 6.27 -16.46 1.66
CA LEU A 171 5.22 -15.45 1.71
C LEU A 171 4.90 -15.08 3.16
N ASN A 172 5.06 -13.81 3.48
CA ASN A 172 4.77 -13.25 4.78
C ASN A 172 3.65 -12.20 4.66
N VAL A 173 2.97 -11.93 5.78
CA VAL A 173 1.94 -10.89 5.88
C VAL A 173 2.30 -9.92 7.00
N ILE A 174 2.45 -8.65 6.66
CA ILE A 174 2.54 -7.58 7.65
C ILE A 174 1.20 -6.86 7.76
N TYR A 175 0.75 -6.57 8.99
CA TYR A 175 -0.57 -5.99 9.23
C TYR A 175 -0.55 -4.96 10.35
N LYS A 176 -1.47 -4.00 10.28
CA LYS A 176 -1.68 -2.97 11.30
C LYS A 176 -2.47 -3.55 12.47
N ARG A 177 -1.98 -3.38 13.68
CA ARG A 177 -2.68 -3.81 14.90
C ARG A 177 -3.70 -2.76 15.32
N VAL A 178 -4.96 -3.19 15.53
CA VAL A 178 -6.06 -2.28 15.85
C VAL A 178 -6.04 -1.83 17.32
N HIS A 179 -5.79 -2.75 18.26
CA HIS A 179 -6.01 -2.50 19.69
C HIS A 179 -4.76 -2.05 20.47
N HIS A 180 -3.56 -2.34 19.99
CA HIS A 180 -2.31 -2.10 20.73
C HIS A 180 -1.32 -1.20 19.98
N GLY A 181 -1.73 -0.65 18.84
CA GLY A 181 -0.83 0.10 17.96
C GLY A 181 0.30 -0.76 17.37
N GLY A 182 1.10 -0.16 16.49
CA GLY A 182 2.19 -0.86 15.81
C GLY A 182 1.72 -1.84 14.73
N TYR A 183 2.62 -2.75 14.34
CA TYR A 183 2.38 -3.71 13.26
C TYR A 183 2.68 -5.12 13.74
N GLY A 184 2.01 -6.12 13.15
CA GLY A 184 2.28 -7.54 13.36
C GLY A 184 2.84 -8.17 12.08
N LEU A 185 3.65 -9.22 12.24
CA LEU A 185 4.17 -10.02 11.13
C LEU A 185 3.68 -11.45 11.30
N ILE A 186 3.08 -12.00 10.23
CA ILE A 186 2.70 -13.41 10.12
C ILE A 186 3.69 -14.06 9.17
N GLN A 187 4.36 -15.12 9.64
CA GLN A 187 5.30 -15.92 8.87
C GLN A 187 4.80 -17.38 8.86
N PRO A 188 4.85 -18.08 7.72
CA PRO A 188 4.56 -19.50 7.69
C PRO A 188 5.59 -20.23 8.54
N HIS A 189 5.14 -21.18 9.34
CA HIS A 189 6.01 -22.07 10.10
C HIS A 189 5.99 -23.45 9.44
N HIS A 190 7.10 -23.80 8.81
CA HIS A 190 7.26 -25.16 8.29
C HIS A 190 7.64 -26.07 9.45
N ASN A 191 6.70 -26.89 9.87
CA ASN A 191 6.99 -27.97 10.82
C ASN A 191 7.78 -29.08 10.06
N ASN A 192 9.08 -28.84 9.85
CA ASN A 192 9.97 -29.90 9.40
C ASN A 192 10.06 -30.93 10.54
N GLY A 193 9.20 -31.95 10.46
CA GLY A 193 9.35 -33.12 11.30
C GLY A 193 10.77 -33.66 11.18
N HIS A 194 11.49 -33.69 12.29
CA HIS A 194 12.86 -34.19 12.48
C HIS A 194 13.99 -33.21 12.09
N THR A 195 14.37 -32.37 13.06
CA THR A 195 15.79 -32.28 13.47
C THR A 195 15.89 -31.72 14.89
N ASN A 196 16.64 -32.46 15.70
CA ASN A 196 16.99 -32.19 17.09
C ASN A 196 17.45 -30.74 17.36
N GLY A 197 16.86 -30.18 18.42
CA GLY A 197 17.47 -29.38 19.46
C GLY A 197 18.57 -28.38 19.09
N LYS A 198 18.18 -27.12 18.97
CA LYS A 198 18.85 -26.00 19.65
C LYS A 198 17.85 -24.86 19.72
N VAL A 199 17.09 -24.83 20.81
CA VAL A 199 16.36 -23.63 21.22
C VAL A 199 17.42 -22.56 21.50
N SER A 200 17.52 -21.60 20.61
CA SER A 200 18.30 -20.40 20.87
C SER A 200 17.56 -19.59 21.93
N GLN A 201 18.09 -19.62 23.15
CA GLN A 201 17.69 -18.77 24.25
C GLN A 201 18.00 -17.31 23.88
N ASN A 202 17.03 -16.59 23.35
CA ASN A 202 17.09 -15.14 23.25
C ASN A 202 15.70 -14.51 23.33
N SER A 203 14.89 -14.95 24.31
CA SER A 203 13.60 -14.33 24.65
C SER A 203 13.52 -13.95 26.13
N GLN A 204 14.60 -13.42 26.68
CA GLN A 204 14.58 -12.77 27.98
C GLN A 204 15.53 -11.59 27.93
N VAL A 205 15.01 -10.43 27.71
CA VAL A 205 15.37 -9.11 28.27
C VAL A 205 14.50 -8.06 27.57
N ILE A 206 13.28 -7.84 27.99
CA ILE A 206 12.58 -6.55 28.05
C ILE A 206 11.35 -6.76 28.98
N GLN A 207 11.62 -6.99 30.25
CA GLN A 207 10.70 -6.73 31.34
C GLN A 207 11.51 -6.29 32.54
N GLN A 208 11.89 -5.02 32.56
CA GLN A 208 12.23 -4.28 33.79
C GLN A 208 12.59 -2.85 33.38
N GLN A 209 11.57 -1.98 33.33
CA GLN A 209 11.67 -0.56 33.71
C GLN A 209 10.30 0.08 33.47
N ALA A 210 9.42 -0.06 34.45
CA ALA A 210 8.35 0.88 34.76
C ALA A 210 7.99 0.69 36.23
N VAL A 211 8.65 1.43 37.07
CA VAL A 211 8.16 1.90 38.36
C VAL A 211 8.19 3.40 38.30
#